data_4d4e36cdd3aab227b5e1dcbd7abc4f8e
#
_entry.id   4d4e36cdd3aab227b5e1dcbd7abc4f8e
#
_cell.length_a   1.000
_cell.length_b   1.000
_cell.length_c   1.000
_cell.angle_alpha   90.00
_cell.angle_beta   90.00
_cell.angle_gamma   90.00
#
_symmetry.space_group_name_H-M   'P 1'
#
loop_
_entity.id
_entity.type
_entity.pdbx_description
1 polymer ?
#
loop_
_entity_poly.entity_id
_entity_poly.type
_entity_poly.pdbx_seq_one_letter_code
_entity_poly.pdbx_strand_id
1 'polypeptide(L)'
;MENLTTHFTLEEMLESDTAAALGIKNEPTKQHKANLKALAVHLLEPIREKWGGAIVVSSGYRSKELNDVIPRASKTSQHCKGEAADIRPIDGRKLELFNMIKESGLPFDQLINEYPDKNGVPSWIHVSFTTSRKNRGQVLTLGGKK
;
A
#
# COMPACT_ATOMS: atom_id res chain seq x y z
N MET A 1 -13.70 9.05 -13.55
CA MET A 1 -12.76 8.24 -12.77
C MET A 1 -11.34 8.54 -13.23
N GLU A 2 -10.46 8.91 -12.30
CA GLU A 2 -9.09 9.27 -12.66
C GLU A 2 -8.16 8.06 -12.54
N ASN A 3 -7.54 7.67 -13.65
CA ASN A 3 -6.56 6.57 -13.64
C ASN A 3 -5.18 7.11 -13.30
N LEU A 4 -4.52 6.47 -12.34
CA LEU A 4 -3.11 6.73 -12.04
C LEU A 4 -2.23 5.98 -13.03
N THR A 5 -2.58 4.74 -13.32
CA THR A 5 -1.92 3.86 -14.29
C THR A 5 -2.99 2.99 -14.94
N THR A 6 -2.57 2.08 -15.82
CA THR A 6 -3.49 1.17 -16.51
C THR A 6 -4.42 0.39 -15.58
N HIS A 7 -3.86 -0.08 -14.42
CA HIS A 7 -4.61 -0.96 -13.52
C HIS A 7 -4.95 -0.34 -12.16
N PHE A 8 -4.55 0.91 -11.91
CA PHE A 8 -4.79 1.56 -10.61
C PHE A 8 -5.43 2.93 -10.78
N THR A 9 -6.53 3.16 -10.06
CA THR A 9 -7.26 4.42 -10.11
C THR A 9 -7.02 5.23 -8.84
N LEU A 10 -7.20 6.55 -8.94
CA LEU A 10 -7.14 7.41 -7.77
C LEU A 10 -8.23 7.04 -6.76
N GLU A 11 -9.42 6.73 -7.25
CA GLU A 11 -10.57 6.39 -6.40
C GLU A 11 -10.28 5.21 -5.49
N GLU A 12 -9.68 4.13 -6.02
CA GLU A 12 -9.36 2.96 -5.18
C GLU A 12 -8.29 3.27 -4.14
N MET A 13 -7.38 4.22 -4.42
CA MET A 13 -6.37 4.65 -3.47
C MET A 13 -6.93 5.50 -2.34
N LEU A 14 -8.12 6.06 -2.51
CA LEU A 14 -8.78 6.91 -1.52
C LEU A 14 -9.89 6.19 -0.75
N GLU A 15 -10.28 5.02 -1.19
CA GLU A 15 -11.39 4.27 -0.61
C GLU A 15 -11.06 3.80 0.81
N SER A 16 -12.01 3.98 1.73
CA SER A 16 -11.85 3.54 3.11
C SER A 16 -13.23 3.31 3.73
N ASP A 17 -13.48 2.07 4.16
CA ASP A 17 -14.71 1.73 4.87
C ASP A 17 -14.80 2.47 6.20
N THR A 18 -13.67 2.65 6.89
CA THR A 18 -13.61 3.38 8.15
C THR A 18 -13.99 4.84 7.95
N ALA A 19 -13.44 5.48 6.91
CA ALA A 19 -13.76 6.87 6.60
C ALA A 19 -15.25 7.04 6.29
N ALA A 20 -15.82 6.14 5.49
CA ALA A 20 -17.23 6.16 5.14
C ALA A 20 -18.11 5.99 6.38
N ALA A 21 -17.77 5.04 7.25
CA ALA A 21 -18.55 4.76 8.46
C ALA A 21 -18.53 5.93 9.45
N LEU A 22 -17.43 6.67 9.53
CA LEU A 22 -17.25 7.76 10.49
C LEU A 22 -17.49 9.14 9.89
N GLY A 23 -17.84 9.22 8.60
CA GLY A 23 -18.07 10.50 7.93
C GLY A 23 -16.81 11.33 7.77
N ILE A 24 -15.64 10.71 7.73
CA ILE A 24 -14.37 11.39 7.56
C ILE A 24 -14.10 11.60 6.07
N LYS A 25 -13.77 12.83 5.70
CA LYS A 25 -13.33 13.12 4.33
C LYS A 25 -11.89 12.68 4.17
N ASN A 26 -11.64 11.76 3.22
CA ASN A 26 -10.30 11.27 2.94
C ASN A 26 -9.80 11.94 1.66
N GLU A 27 -9.64 13.28 1.72
CA GLU A 27 -9.25 14.08 0.57
C GLU A 27 -7.75 14.34 0.53
N PRO A 28 -7.07 13.93 -0.56
CA PRO A 28 -5.64 14.18 -0.70
C PRO A 28 -5.36 15.60 -1.16
N THR A 29 -4.20 16.13 -0.75
CA THR A 29 -3.69 17.36 -1.33
C THR A 29 -3.14 17.08 -2.73
N LYS A 30 -2.77 18.14 -3.46
CA LYS A 30 -2.13 18.04 -4.76
C LYS A 30 -0.82 17.21 -4.67
N GLN A 31 -0.03 17.45 -3.62
CA GLN A 31 1.21 16.71 -3.39
C GLN A 31 0.93 15.23 -3.08
N HIS A 32 -0.09 14.95 -2.29
CA HIS A 32 -0.48 13.55 -2.01
C HIS A 32 -0.88 12.82 -3.28
N LYS A 33 -1.61 13.48 -4.19
CA LYS A 33 -1.98 12.89 -5.47
C LYS A 33 -0.75 12.61 -6.34
N ALA A 34 0.21 13.53 -6.35
CA ALA A 34 1.46 13.33 -7.08
C ALA A 34 2.25 12.14 -6.52
N ASN A 35 2.28 12.00 -5.19
CA ASN A 35 2.94 10.87 -4.53
C ASN A 35 2.24 9.55 -4.86
N LEU A 36 0.91 9.53 -4.87
CA LEU A 36 0.13 8.34 -5.26
C LEU A 36 0.41 7.95 -6.70
N LYS A 37 0.53 8.94 -7.59
CA LYS A 37 0.89 8.69 -8.98
C LYS A 37 2.26 8.04 -9.10
N ALA A 38 3.25 8.56 -8.37
CA ALA A 38 4.60 8.00 -8.36
C ALA A 38 4.62 6.58 -7.81
N LEU A 39 3.90 6.32 -6.72
CA LEU A 39 3.74 4.98 -6.14
C LEU A 39 3.17 4.01 -7.18
N ALA A 40 2.13 4.42 -7.89
CA ALA A 40 1.49 3.57 -8.89
C ALA A 40 2.41 3.30 -10.08
N VAL A 41 3.04 4.34 -10.63
CA VAL A 41 3.91 4.22 -11.80
C VAL A 41 5.15 3.38 -11.53
N HIS A 42 5.82 3.65 -10.40
CA HIS A 42 7.12 3.05 -10.12
C HIS A 42 7.04 1.74 -9.36
N LEU A 43 5.93 1.44 -8.71
CA LEU A 43 5.83 0.27 -7.86
C LEU A 43 4.58 -0.59 -8.13
N LEU A 44 3.39 -0.03 -7.99
CA LEU A 44 2.15 -0.85 -8.07
C LEU A 44 1.92 -1.45 -9.45
N GLU A 45 2.05 -0.65 -10.51
CA GLU A 45 1.86 -1.14 -11.87
C GLU A 45 2.93 -2.18 -12.25
N PRO A 46 4.23 -1.96 -11.98
CA PRO A 46 5.24 -3.00 -12.18
C PRO A 46 4.97 -4.29 -11.39
N ILE A 47 4.49 -4.19 -10.15
CA ILE A 47 4.09 -5.38 -9.38
C ILE A 47 2.95 -6.11 -10.10
N ARG A 48 1.93 -5.38 -10.53
CA ARG A 48 0.78 -5.94 -11.23
C ARG A 48 1.19 -6.68 -12.51
N GLU A 49 2.08 -6.07 -13.27
CA GLU A 49 2.56 -6.66 -14.53
C GLU A 49 3.38 -7.92 -14.30
N LYS A 50 4.28 -7.89 -13.32
CA LYS A 50 5.11 -9.08 -12.99
C LYS A 50 4.27 -10.20 -12.40
N TRP A 51 3.26 -9.86 -11.61
CA TRP A 51 2.38 -10.86 -10.98
C TRP A 51 1.47 -11.52 -12.01
N GLY A 52 1.01 -10.78 -12.98
CA GLY A 52 0.14 -11.29 -14.05
C GLY A 52 -1.30 -11.54 -13.63
N GLY A 53 -1.71 -11.08 -12.46
CA GLY A 53 -3.07 -11.21 -11.95
C GLY A 53 -3.52 -9.96 -11.21
N ALA A 54 -4.82 -9.84 -10.96
CA ALA A 54 -5.38 -8.65 -10.32
C ALA A 54 -4.87 -8.50 -8.89
N ILE A 55 -4.59 -7.25 -8.51
CA ILE A 55 -4.14 -6.86 -7.18
C ILE A 55 -5.15 -5.87 -6.62
N VAL A 56 -5.60 -6.13 -5.38
CA VAL A 56 -6.55 -5.29 -4.67
C VAL A 56 -5.79 -4.36 -3.72
N VAL A 57 -6.13 -3.08 -3.75
CA VAL A 57 -5.64 -2.12 -2.75
C VAL A 57 -6.69 -2.03 -1.65
N SER A 58 -6.33 -2.47 -0.45
CA SER A 58 -7.24 -2.41 0.70
C SER A 58 -7.11 -1.12 1.48
N SER A 59 -5.98 -0.42 1.37
CA SER A 59 -5.75 0.89 1.97
C SER A 59 -4.67 1.61 1.19
N GLY A 60 -4.96 2.80 0.71
CA GLY A 60 -3.97 3.65 0.04
C GLY A 60 -3.72 4.89 0.87
N TYR A 61 -4.14 6.05 0.37
CA TYR A 61 -4.02 7.30 1.10
C TYR A 61 -4.93 7.34 2.33
N ARG A 62 -4.39 7.83 3.44
CA ARG A 62 -5.16 8.15 4.65
C ARG A 62 -4.89 9.58 5.05
N SER A 63 -5.96 10.39 5.16
CA SER A 63 -5.83 11.70 5.78
C SER A 63 -5.35 11.54 7.23
N LYS A 64 -4.77 12.58 7.80
CA LYS A 64 -4.33 12.54 9.20
C LYS A 64 -5.49 12.16 10.12
N GLU A 65 -6.66 12.76 9.90
CA GLU A 65 -7.86 12.49 10.69
C GLU A 65 -8.23 11.00 10.63
N LEU A 66 -8.23 10.42 9.44
CA LEU A 66 -8.52 9.00 9.27
C LEU A 66 -7.45 8.13 9.94
N ASN A 67 -6.19 8.46 9.74
CA ASN A 67 -5.09 7.69 10.33
C ASN A 67 -5.15 7.67 11.85
N ASP A 68 -5.57 8.79 12.46
CA ASP A 68 -5.64 8.90 13.92
C ASP A 68 -6.70 7.98 14.54
N VAL A 69 -7.72 7.56 13.78
CA VAL A 69 -8.76 6.65 14.29
C VAL A 69 -8.51 5.18 13.93
N ILE A 70 -7.49 4.89 13.16
CA ILE A 70 -7.14 3.50 12.82
C ILE A 70 -6.25 2.93 13.93
N PRO A 71 -6.67 1.81 14.57
CA PRO A 71 -5.86 1.19 15.63
C PRO A 71 -4.47 0.82 15.12
N ARG A 72 -3.46 1.10 15.94
CA ARG A 72 -2.05 0.76 15.69
C ARG A 72 -1.42 1.46 14.50
N ALA A 73 -2.10 2.42 13.87
CA ALA A 73 -1.50 3.20 12.79
C ALA A 73 -0.40 4.11 13.35
N SER A 74 0.74 4.15 12.67
CA SER A 74 1.82 5.06 13.02
C SER A 74 1.40 6.50 12.71
N LYS A 75 1.73 7.44 13.59
CA LYS A 75 1.46 8.87 13.35
C LYS A 75 2.32 9.43 12.22
N THR A 76 3.41 8.75 11.88
CA THR A 76 4.30 9.13 10.78
C THR A 76 4.15 8.22 9.57
N SER A 77 2.97 7.62 9.41
CA SER A 77 2.69 6.67 8.35
C SER A 77 2.86 7.29 6.95
N GLN A 78 3.50 6.53 6.07
CA GLN A 78 3.61 6.92 4.66
C GLN A 78 2.25 6.91 3.95
N HIS A 79 1.24 6.22 4.49
CA HIS A 79 -0.13 6.32 4.00
C HIS A 79 -0.64 7.76 4.03
N CYS A 80 -0.23 8.54 5.04
CA CYS A 80 -0.64 9.94 5.17
C CYS A 80 0.01 10.85 4.14
N LYS A 81 1.05 10.39 3.48
CA LYS A 81 1.76 11.15 2.44
C LYS A 81 1.38 10.73 1.03
N GLY A 82 0.57 9.69 0.88
CA GLY A 82 0.28 9.10 -0.42
C GLY A 82 1.43 8.25 -0.93
N GLU A 83 2.27 7.74 -0.05
CA GLU A 83 3.48 6.99 -0.40
C GLU A 83 3.38 5.49 -0.11
N ALA A 84 2.24 5.03 0.36
CA ALA A 84 2.07 3.63 0.75
C ALA A 84 0.73 3.07 0.32
N ALA A 85 0.71 1.76 0.12
CA ALA A 85 -0.52 1.01 -0.12
C ALA A 85 -0.43 -0.35 0.56
N ASP A 86 -1.54 -0.80 1.09
CA ASP A 86 -1.72 -2.17 1.56
C ASP A 86 -2.41 -2.94 0.44
N ILE A 87 -1.81 -4.03 0.01
CA ILE A 87 -2.26 -4.77 -1.17
C ILE A 87 -2.39 -6.27 -0.88
N ARG A 88 -3.17 -6.93 -1.72
CA ARG A 88 -3.27 -8.38 -1.75
C ARG A 88 -3.60 -8.86 -3.16
N PRO A 89 -3.19 -10.07 -3.54
CA PRO A 89 -3.62 -10.63 -4.82
C PRO A 89 -5.05 -11.12 -4.70
N ILE A 90 -5.83 -10.96 -5.77
CA ILE A 90 -7.24 -11.39 -5.75
C ILE A 90 -7.38 -12.91 -5.60
N ASP A 91 -6.38 -13.66 -6.06
CA ASP A 91 -6.36 -15.12 -5.98
C ASP A 91 -5.92 -15.67 -4.62
N GLY A 92 -5.60 -14.80 -3.66
CA GLY A 92 -5.28 -15.18 -2.29
C GLY A 92 -3.85 -15.65 -2.03
N ARG A 93 -2.98 -15.72 -3.04
CA ARG A 93 -1.60 -16.20 -2.88
C ARG A 93 -0.69 -15.09 -2.33
N LYS A 94 -0.97 -14.67 -1.09
CA LYS A 94 -0.32 -13.51 -0.47
C LYS A 94 1.18 -13.72 -0.23
N LEU A 95 1.56 -14.89 0.25
CA LEU A 95 2.98 -15.16 0.53
C LEU A 95 3.79 -15.20 -0.77
N GLU A 96 3.25 -15.82 -1.82
CA GLU A 96 3.92 -15.86 -3.12
C GLU A 96 4.10 -14.46 -3.70
N LEU A 97 3.07 -13.60 -3.57
CA LEU A 97 3.18 -12.21 -4.01
C LEU A 97 4.24 -11.45 -3.22
N PHE A 98 4.24 -11.61 -1.90
CA PHE A 98 5.25 -10.98 -1.04
C PHE A 98 6.66 -11.37 -1.48
N ASN A 99 6.89 -12.66 -1.67
CA ASN A 99 8.21 -13.18 -2.08
C ASN A 99 8.59 -12.70 -3.47
N MET A 100 7.63 -12.63 -4.40
CA MET A 100 7.89 -12.11 -5.74
C MET A 100 8.36 -10.65 -5.70
N ILE A 101 7.69 -9.81 -4.90
CA ILE A 101 8.08 -8.40 -4.75
C ILE A 101 9.48 -8.30 -4.12
N LYS A 102 9.73 -9.09 -3.07
CA LYS A 102 11.02 -9.12 -2.37
C LYS A 102 12.18 -9.40 -3.33
N GLU A 103 11.98 -10.31 -4.27
CA GLU A 103 13.01 -10.75 -5.21
C GLU A 103 13.01 -9.98 -6.53
N SER A 104 12.06 -9.05 -6.72
CA SER A 104 11.81 -8.41 -8.01
C SER A 104 12.86 -7.39 -8.43
N GLY A 105 13.59 -6.80 -7.47
CA GLY A 105 14.49 -5.68 -7.75
C GLY A 105 13.75 -4.35 -7.91
N LEU A 106 12.45 -4.30 -7.67
CA LEU A 106 11.68 -3.04 -7.76
C LEU A 106 12.09 -2.05 -6.66
N PRO A 107 11.97 -0.76 -6.92
CA PRO A 107 12.50 0.28 -6.04
C PRO A 107 11.57 0.63 -4.88
N PHE A 108 11.16 -0.34 -4.06
CA PHE A 108 10.32 -0.03 -2.91
C PHE A 108 11.13 0.61 -1.77
N ASP A 109 10.47 1.46 -0.99
CA ASP A 109 11.06 1.98 0.24
C ASP A 109 10.95 0.93 1.33
N GLN A 110 9.71 0.44 1.58
CA GLN A 110 9.48 -0.68 2.49
C GLN A 110 8.55 -1.71 1.85
N LEU A 111 8.83 -2.96 2.14
CA LEU A 111 7.96 -4.10 1.83
C LEU A 111 7.74 -4.82 3.15
N ILE A 112 6.50 -4.84 3.63
CA ILE A 112 6.20 -5.36 4.96
C ILE A 112 5.18 -6.50 4.89
N ASN A 113 5.55 -7.62 5.50
CA ASN A 113 4.64 -8.72 5.78
C ASN A 113 3.89 -8.34 7.07
N GLU A 114 2.63 -7.93 6.92
CA GLU A 114 1.83 -7.42 8.05
C GLU A 114 1.00 -8.52 8.67
N TYR A 115 1.17 -8.70 9.96
CA TYR A 115 0.41 -9.65 10.78
C TYR A 115 0.35 -11.05 10.15
N PRO A 116 1.52 -11.68 9.90
CA PRO A 116 1.54 -13.00 9.30
C PRO A 116 0.88 -14.04 10.21
N ASP A 117 0.31 -15.06 9.60
CA ASP A 117 -0.22 -16.19 10.32
C ASP A 117 0.94 -17.13 10.74
N LYS A 118 0.59 -18.28 11.34
CA LYS A 118 1.59 -19.26 11.82
C LYS A 118 2.47 -19.83 10.71
N ASN A 119 2.02 -19.73 9.45
CA ASN A 119 2.76 -20.22 8.29
C ASN A 119 3.53 -19.10 7.58
N GLY A 120 3.53 -17.89 8.14
CA GLY A 120 4.19 -16.73 7.57
C GLY A 120 3.42 -16.05 6.45
N VAL A 121 2.16 -16.42 6.25
CA VAL A 121 1.32 -15.80 5.20
C VAL A 121 0.82 -14.44 5.68
N PRO A 122 1.10 -13.35 4.95
CA PRO A 122 0.65 -12.02 5.35
C PRO A 122 -0.87 -11.92 5.47
N SER A 123 -1.34 -11.12 6.43
CA SER A 123 -2.74 -10.68 6.43
C SER A 123 -2.95 -9.71 5.28
N TRP A 124 -1.99 -8.80 5.08
CA TRP A 124 -1.88 -7.96 3.89
C TRP A 124 -0.41 -7.61 3.68
N ILE A 125 -0.10 -7.05 2.52
CA ILE A 125 1.27 -6.66 2.16
C ILE A 125 1.32 -5.14 2.10
N HIS A 126 2.20 -4.53 2.88
CA HIS A 126 2.44 -3.10 2.83
C HIS A 126 3.60 -2.82 1.88
N VAL A 127 3.40 -1.92 0.93
CA VAL A 127 4.45 -1.44 0.04
C VAL A 127 4.48 0.07 0.06
N SER A 128 5.67 0.65 -0.04
CA SER A 128 5.83 2.11 -0.08
C SER A 128 6.89 2.54 -1.07
N PHE A 129 6.76 3.78 -1.51
CA PHE A 129 7.69 4.41 -2.46
C PHE A 129 7.69 5.90 -2.20
N THR A 130 8.87 6.51 -2.13
CA THR A 130 8.99 7.95 -1.90
C THR A 130 9.83 8.60 -2.99
N THR A 131 9.49 9.85 -3.31
CA THR A 131 10.26 10.69 -4.23
C THR A 131 11.14 11.69 -3.48
N SER A 132 11.01 11.77 -2.15
CA SER A 132 11.70 12.78 -1.34
C SER A 132 13.13 12.40 -0.92
N ARG A 133 13.48 11.13 -1.06
CA ARG A 133 14.80 10.60 -0.75
C ARG A 133 14.99 9.26 -1.46
N LYS A 134 16.15 8.66 -1.32
CA LYS A 134 16.42 7.33 -1.87
C LYS A 134 15.54 6.28 -1.14
N ASN A 135 14.91 5.40 -1.90
CA ASN A 135 14.13 4.29 -1.35
C ASN A 135 15.06 3.27 -0.70
N ARG A 136 14.69 2.80 0.50
CA ARG A 136 15.56 1.99 1.36
C ARG A 136 15.66 0.52 0.96
N GLY A 137 14.68 0.01 0.21
CA GLY A 137 14.64 -1.43 -0.11
C GLY A 137 14.49 -2.30 1.13
N GLN A 138 13.84 -1.79 2.16
CA GLN A 138 13.75 -2.45 3.46
C GLN A 138 12.61 -3.47 3.47
N VAL A 139 12.93 -4.71 3.88
CA VAL A 139 11.95 -5.80 3.99
C VAL A 139 11.75 -6.08 5.49
N LEU A 140 10.49 -6.03 5.92
CA LEU A 140 10.12 -6.19 7.33
C LEU A 140 8.98 -7.19 7.51
N THR A 141 8.87 -7.71 8.72
CA THR A 141 7.71 -8.47 9.18
C THR A 141 7.24 -7.80 10.47
N LEU A 142 5.98 -7.36 10.51
CA LEU A 142 5.42 -6.66 11.67
C LEU A 142 4.17 -7.35 12.17
N GLY A 143 4.03 -7.41 13.50
CA GLY A 143 2.90 -8.06 14.15
C GLY A 143 2.99 -9.57 14.04
N GLY A 144 1.83 -10.23 14.04
CA GLY A 144 1.76 -11.68 13.91
C GLY A 144 1.71 -12.39 15.26
N LYS A 145 1.50 -13.70 15.18
CA LYS A 145 1.46 -14.55 16.37
C LYS A 145 2.85 -15.06 16.69
N LYS A 146 3.17 -14.99 17.92
CA LYS A 146 4.39 -15.63 18.43
C LYS A 146 4.12 -17.09 18.76
#